data_b72b3ace8ded9b049c556697b861cc31
#
_entry.id   b72b3ace8ded9b049c556697b861cc31
#
_cell.length_a   1.000
_cell.length_b   1.000
_cell.length_c   1.000
_cell.angle_alpha   90.00
_cell.angle_beta   90.00
_cell.angle_gamma   90.00
#
_symmetry.space_group_name_H-M   'P 1'
#
loop_
_entity.id
_entity.type
_entity.pdbx_description
1 polymer ?
#
loop_
_entity_poly.entity_id
_entity_poly.type
_entity_poly.pdbx_seq_one_letter_code
_entity_poly.pdbx_strand_id
1 'polypeptide(L)'
;KALLAALAHLRPAWVALEPTGAYHLPLLKLLAENRLQVALVNPYHLAAFRKAKGERQKTDRHDALLLARYAQVYHGELRAYTLPPEALRELKALVGYREDLAGRERAILNQMEAVEWAGSGEVLALLQKELACVKGLLGEVEARIQALLATLPEAEAPMALPGVGPQVAAAVLALLPPELWGRAKRAASYAGLTPEREESGKRVERSRLSKKGPPLLRRKLYMGALVAVRHDPEMRAFYHRLLSRGKRKKQALVAVAHKLLRRMMGRLREYYATQLDQGVA
;
A
#
# COMPACT_ATOMS: atom_id res chain seq x y z
N LYS A 1 3.46 27.21 -14.64
CA LYS A 1 3.73 27.67 -16.02
C LYS A 1 5.24 27.68 -16.30
N ALA A 2 6.10 28.34 -15.50
CA ALA A 2 7.55 28.41 -15.73
C ALA A 2 8.24 27.05 -15.86
N LEU A 3 7.92 26.10 -15.00
CA LEU A 3 8.48 24.74 -15.04
C LEU A 3 8.15 24.03 -16.37
N LEU A 4 6.89 24.08 -16.80
CA LEU A 4 6.49 23.44 -18.06
C LEU A 4 7.18 24.08 -19.26
N ALA A 5 7.35 25.40 -19.26
CA ALA A 5 8.09 26.11 -20.32
C ALA A 5 9.57 25.65 -20.35
N ALA A 6 10.21 25.55 -19.19
CA ALA A 6 11.58 25.05 -19.08
C ALA A 6 11.71 23.59 -19.57
N LEU A 7 10.78 22.70 -19.18
CA LEU A 7 10.76 21.31 -19.62
C LEU A 7 10.48 21.17 -21.11
N ALA A 8 9.61 22.02 -21.68
CA ALA A 8 9.35 22.06 -23.13
C ALA A 8 10.59 22.48 -23.92
N HIS A 9 11.40 23.41 -23.39
CA HIS A 9 12.67 23.84 -23.99
C HIS A 9 13.74 22.73 -23.88
N LEU A 10 13.90 22.13 -22.69
CA LEU A 10 14.91 21.11 -22.42
C LEU A 10 14.60 19.74 -23.05
N ARG A 11 13.33 19.43 -23.31
CA ARG A 11 12.84 18.15 -23.84
C ARG A 11 13.49 16.93 -23.16
N PRO A 12 13.42 16.81 -21.82
CA PRO A 12 14.07 15.71 -21.13
C PRO A 12 13.41 14.39 -21.51
N ALA A 13 14.23 13.34 -21.66
CA ALA A 13 13.72 11.98 -21.87
C ALA A 13 12.96 11.46 -20.63
N TRP A 14 13.39 11.89 -19.42
CA TRP A 14 12.79 11.53 -18.15
C TRP A 14 12.75 12.70 -17.17
N VAL A 15 11.68 12.74 -16.38
CA VAL A 15 11.59 13.58 -15.18
C VAL A 15 11.55 12.66 -13.96
N ALA A 16 12.61 12.67 -13.16
CA ALA A 16 12.66 11.85 -11.95
C ALA A 16 12.15 12.62 -10.72
N LEU A 17 11.26 12.02 -9.96
CA LEU A 17 10.72 12.58 -8.72
C LEU A 17 10.92 11.61 -7.57
N GLU A 18 11.23 12.15 -6.38
CA GLU A 18 11.16 11.40 -5.13
C GLU A 18 9.77 11.60 -4.49
N PRO A 19 9.04 10.52 -4.12
CA PRO A 19 7.77 10.64 -3.42
C PRO A 19 7.99 11.24 -2.02
N THR A 20 7.49 12.44 -1.78
CA THR A 20 7.60 13.14 -0.49
C THR A 20 6.20 13.40 0.07
N GLY A 21 5.67 12.47 0.86
CA GLY A 21 4.32 12.58 1.41
C GLY A 21 3.27 12.80 0.32
N ALA A 22 2.45 13.86 0.46
CA ALA A 22 1.47 14.28 -0.54
C ALA A 22 1.98 15.42 -1.45
N TYR A 23 3.12 16.05 -1.13
CA TYR A 23 3.58 17.27 -1.81
C TYR A 23 3.99 17.05 -3.27
N HIS A 24 4.42 15.86 -3.65
CA HIS A 24 4.78 15.54 -5.03
C HIS A 24 3.56 15.34 -5.95
N LEU A 25 2.36 15.06 -5.39
CA LEU A 25 1.18 14.68 -6.17
C LEU A 25 0.70 15.76 -7.15
N PRO A 26 0.61 17.08 -6.78
CA PRO A 26 0.21 18.11 -7.74
C PRO A 26 1.18 18.24 -8.91
N LEU A 27 2.48 18.15 -8.63
CA LEU A 27 3.51 18.17 -9.67
C LEU A 27 3.44 16.94 -10.56
N LEU A 28 3.31 15.76 -9.96
CA LEU A 28 3.20 14.50 -10.66
C LEU A 28 1.98 14.49 -11.62
N LYS A 29 0.83 14.96 -11.12
CA LYS A 29 -0.39 15.09 -11.92
C LYS A 29 -0.16 16.03 -13.10
N LEU A 30 0.40 17.23 -12.85
CA LEU A 30 0.70 18.22 -13.88
C LEU A 30 1.63 17.65 -14.97
N LEU A 31 2.68 16.94 -14.61
CA LEU A 31 3.64 16.36 -15.55
C LEU A 31 3.00 15.22 -16.37
N ALA A 32 2.23 14.35 -15.72
CA ALA A 32 1.53 13.24 -16.36
C ALA A 32 0.47 13.74 -17.37
N GLU A 33 -0.32 14.76 -17.01
CA GLU A 33 -1.31 15.39 -17.90
C GLU A 33 -0.65 16.06 -19.12
N ASN A 34 0.59 16.52 -18.99
CA ASN A 34 1.39 17.05 -20.11
C ASN A 34 2.21 15.99 -20.85
N ARG A 35 1.90 14.71 -20.66
CA ARG A 35 2.52 13.55 -21.33
C ARG A 35 4.04 13.45 -21.18
N LEU A 36 4.60 14.01 -20.11
CA LEU A 36 6.00 13.86 -19.79
C LEU A 36 6.27 12.49 -19.18
N GLN A 37 7.39 11.88 -19.54
CA GLN A 37 7.79 10.61 -18.92
C GLN A 37 8.33 10.87 -17.52
N VAL A 38 7.53 10.53 -16.51
CA VAL A 38 7.87 10.73 -15.10
C VAL A 38 8.22 9.40 -14.45
N ALA A 39 9.36 9.33 -13.78
CA ALA A 39 9.74 8.19 -12.96
C ALA A 39 9.70 8.56 -11.48
N LEU A 40 8.98 7.75 -10.67
CA LEU A 40 9.05 7.84 -9.22
C LEU A 40 10.21 6.98 -8.70
N VAL A 41 11.21 7.65 -8.13
CA VAL A 41 12.39 7.00 -7.58
C VAL A 41 12.14 6.66 -6.11
N ASN A 42 12.28 5.39 -5.76
CA ASN A 42 12.11 4.97 -4.37
C ASN A 42 13.20 5.61 -3.48
N PRO A 43 12.82 6.31 -2.38
CA PRO A 43 13.76 6.93 -1.45
C PRO A 43 14.85 5.99 -0.93
N TYR A 44 14.51 4.72 -0.73
CA TYR A 44 15.47 3.70 -0.32
C TYR A 44 16.59 3.49 -1.35
N HIS A 45 16.23 3.42 -2.63
CA HIS A 45 17.20 3.25 -3.72
C HIS A 45 18.05 4.50 -3.90
N LEU A 46 17.43 5.69 -3.79
CA LEU A 46 18.15 6.96 -3.87
C LEU A 46 19.14 7.12 -2.71
N ALA A 47 18.75 6.73 -1.50
CA ALA A 47 19.65 6.73 -0.33
C ALA A 47 20.83 5.76 -0.50
N ALA A 48 20.60 4.57 -1.04
CA ALA A 48 21.64 3.60 -1.35
C ALA A 48 22.60 4.14 -2.43
N PHE A 49 22.06 4.77 -3.47
CA PHE A 49 22.83 5.39 -4.54
C PHE A 49 23.68 6.56 -4.03
N ARG A 50 23.14 7.41 -3.15
CA ARG A 50 23.89 8.48 -2.46
C ARG A 50 25.07 7.92 -1.69
N LYS A 51 24.85 6.87 -0.90
CA LYS A 51 25.91 6.21 -0.13
C LYS A 51 26.99 5.63 -1.03
N ALA A 52 26.62 4.99 -2.14
CA ALA A 52 27.57 4.43 -3.11
C ALA A 52 28.43 5.52 -3.78
N LYS A 53 27.88 6.74 -3.96
CA LYS A 53 28.60 7.91 -4.51
C LYS A 53 29.44 8.65 -3.45
N GLY A 54 29.35 8.30 -2.16
CA GLY A 54 30.05 8.99 -1.10
C GLY A 54 29.55 10.43 -0.84
N GLU A 55 28.37 10.80 -1.34
CA GLU A 55 27.83 12.14 -1.21
C GLU A 55 27.28 12.35 0.22
N ARG A 56 27.81 13.36 0.90
CA ARG A 56 27.45 13.71 2.30
C ARG A 56 26.53 14.92 2.38
N GLN A 57 26.52 15.78 1.36
CA GLN A 57 25.70 17.00 1.38
C GLN A 57 24.24 16.68 1.10
N LYS A 58 23.36 17.30 1.89
CA LYS A 58 21.91 17.18 1.74
C LYS A 58 21.32 18.58 1.59
N THR A 59 21.16 19.00 0.35
CA THR A 59 20.45 20.24 -0.02
C THR A 59 19.54 19.90 -1.20
N ASP A 60 18.47 20.66 -1.38
CA ASP A 60 17.51 20.45 -2.47
C ASP A 60 18.19 20.40 -3.85
N ARG A 61 19.20 21.27 -4.06
CA ARG A 61 19.97 21.30 -5.31
C ARG A 61 20.78 20.01 -5.50
N HIS A 62 21.42 19.50 -4.46
CA HIS A 62 22.18 18.25 -4.52
C HIS A 62 21.25 17.05 -4.70
N ASP A 63 20.10 17.07 -4.05
CA ASP A 63 19.10 16.01 -4.16
C ASP A 63 18.51 15.96 -5.57
N ALA A 64 18.24 17.09 -6.21
CA ALA A 64 17.84 17.17 -7.61
C ALA A 64 18.90 16.65 -8.57
N LEU A 65 20.18 17.00 -8.38
CA LEU A 65 21.30 16.48 -9.17
C LEU A 65 21.48 14.98 -8.98
N LEU A 66 21.33 14.49 -7.76
CA LEU A 66 21.42 13.06 -7.46
C LEU A 66 20.30 12.27 -8.14
N LEU A 67 19.07 12.81 -8.14
CA LEU A 67 17.93 12.25 -8.87
C LEU A 67 18.18 12.20 -10.37
N ALA A 68 18.71 13.28 -10.96
CA ALA A 68 19.04 13.33 -12.37
C ALA A 68 20.12 12.29 -12.73
N ARG A 69 21.18 12.17 -11.94
CA ARG A 69 22.24 11.16 -12.10
C ARG A 69 21.71 9.73 -11.93
N TYR A 70 20.84 9.51 -10.94
CA TYR A 70 20.18 8.23 -10.77
C TYR A 70 19.38 7.85 -12.03
N ALA A 71 18.57 8.77 -12.53
CA ALA A 71 17.79 8.56 -13.75
C ALA A 71 18.67 8.29 -14.97
N GLN A 72 19.80 8.96 -15.08
CA GLN A 72 20.76 8.73 -16.17
C GLN A 72 21.40 7.33 -16.10
N VAL A 73 21.83 6.90 -14.92
CA VAL A 73 22.48 5.59 -14.73
C VAL A 73 21.50 4.44 -14.95
N TYR A 74 20.26 4.58 -14.44
CA TYR A 74 19.25 3.54 -14.49
C TYR A 74 18.16 3.77 -15.53
N HIS A 75 18.42 4.57 -16.58
CA HIS A 75 17.41 4.95 -17.57
C HIS A 75 16.67 3.75 -18.19
N GLY A 76 17.37 2.63 -18.43
CA GLY A 76 16.79 1.40 -18.98
C GLY A 76 15.91 0.62 -17.98
N GLU A 77 15.99 0.94 -16.68
CA GLU A 77 15.20 0.30 -15.61
C GLU A 77 14.07 1.18 -15.13
N LEU A 78 14.06 2.47 -15.49
CA LEU A 78 13.00 3.39 -15.12
C LEU A 78 11.67 2.96 -15.73
N ARG A 79 10.61 3.19 -14.96
CA ARG A 79 9.24 2.96 -15.42
C ARG A 79 8.48 4.26 -15.38
N ALA A 80 7.81 4.55 -16.49
CA ALA A 80 6.93 5.69 -16.57
C ALA A 80 5.79 5.53 -15.55
N TYR A 81 5.59 6.56 -14.77
CA TYR A 81 4.46 6.64 -13.86
C TYR A 81 3.18 6.83 -14.67
N THR A 82 2.25 5.94 -14.49
CA THR A 82 0.90 6.07 -15.04
C THR A 82 -0.02 6.57 -13.91
N LEU A 83 -0.70 7.68 -14.17
CA LEU A 83 -1.66 8.22 -13.20
C LEU A 83 -2.81 7.20 -13.05
N PRO A 84 -3.05 6.66 -11.83
CA PRO A 84 -4.16 5.74 -11.65
C PRO A 84 -5.51 6.39 -11.98
N PRO A 85 -6.50 5.63 -12.41
CA PRO A 85 -7.86 6.11 -12.57
C PRO A 85 -8.36 6.89 -11.37
N GLU A 86 -9.25 7.86 -11.59
CA GLU A 86 -9.74 8.74 -10.51
C GLU A 86 -10.37 7.94 -9.37
N ALA A 87 -11.17 6.94 -9.68
CA ALA A 87 -11.78 6.06 -8.69
C ALA A 87 -10.76 5.38 -7.78
N LEU A 88 -9.61 4.94 -8.30
CA LEU A 88 -8.54 4.34 -7.48
C LEU A 88 -7.80 5.37 -6.63
N ARG A 89 -7.67 6.60 -7.13
CA ARG A 89 -7.07 7.70 -6.36
C ARG A 89 -7.96 8.10 -5.20
N GLU A 90 -9.27 8.20 -5.44
CA GLU A 90 -10.27 8.47 -4.42
C GLU A 90 -10.34 7.33 -3.40
N LEU A 91 -10.36 6.08 -3.85
CA LEU A 91 -10.32 4.91 -2.98
C LEU A 91 -9.09 4.95 -2.05
N LYS A 92 -7.93 5.33 -2.59
CA LYS A 92 -6.70 5.46 -1.80
C LYS A 92 -6.81 6.56 -0.73
N ALA A 93 -7.42 7.69 -1.06
CA ALA A 93 -7.64 8.78 -0.12
C ALA A 93 -8.62 8.35 1.00
N LEU A 94 -9.73 7.70 0.64
CA LEU A 94 -10.72 7.20 1.60
C LEU A 94 -10.13 6.12 2.53
N VAL A 95 -9.35 5.19 1.98
CA VAL A 95 -8.66 4.15 2.77
C VAL A 95 -7.66 4.76 3.75
N GLY A 96 -6.92 5.79 3.35
CA GLY A 96 -6.02 6.53 4.22
C GLY A 96 -6.77 7.25 5.33
N TYR A 97 -7.79 8.02 4.97
CA TYR A 97 -8.59 8.79 5.92
C TYR A 97 -9.35 7.91 6.93
N ARG A 98 -9.90 6.79 6.46
CA ARG A 98 -10.51 5.77 7.33
C ARG A 98 -9.53 5.27 8.40
N GLU A 99 -8.27 5.08 8.01
CA GLU A 99 -7.24 4.62 8.95
C GLU A 99 -6.84 5.68 9.97
N ASP A 100 -6.77 6.94 9.54
CA ASP A 100 -6.52 8.08 10.43
C ASP A 100 -7.66 8.23 11.45
N LEU A 101 -8.92 8.11 11.02
CA LEU A 101 -10.08 8.10 11.91
C LEU A 101 -10.03 6.95 12.91
N ALA A 102 -9.68 5.74 12.47
CA ALA A 102 -9.53 4.58 13.37
C ALA A 102 -8.35 4.76 14.36
N GLY A 103 -7.34 5.54 13.99
CA GLY A 103 -6.27 5.97 14.88
C GLY A 103 -6.77 6.94 15.95
N ARG A 104 -7.56 7.94 15.54
CA ARG A 104 -8.19 8.91 16.45
C ARG A 104 -9.16 8.23 17.42
N GLU A 105 -10.01 7.34 16.92
CA GLU A 105 -10.93 6.57 17.78
C GLU A 105 -10.17 5.86 18.91
N ARG A 106 -9.06 5.16 18.58
CA ARG A 106 -8.24 4.49 19.61
C ARG A 106 -7.59 5.46 20.58
N ALA A 107 -7.12 6.62 20.08
CA ALA A 107 -6.52 7.64 20.95
C ALA A 107 -7.55 8.21 21.93
N ILE A 108 -8.77 8.50 21.47
CA ILE A 108 -9.87 8.97 22.32
C ILE A 108 -10.23 7.94 23.38
N LEU A 109 -10.37 6.66 22.98
CA LEU A 109 -10.69 5.59 23.95
C LEU A 109 -9.61 5.44 25.02
N ASN A 110 -8.33 5.52 24.66
CA ASN A 110 -7.24 5.50 25.65
C ASN A 110 -7.27 6.75 26.57
N GLN A 111 -7.62 7.92 26.03
CA GLN A 111 -7.77 9.15 26.82
C GLN A 111 -8.96 9.05 27.77
N MET A 112 -10.08 8.48 27.33
CA MET A 112 -11.26 8.28 28.18
C MET A 112 -10.93 7.38 29.37
N GLU A 113 -10.22 6.28 29.14
CA GLU A 113 -9.75 5.39 30.23
C GLU A 113 -8.88 6.15 31.24
N ALA A 114 -7.93 6.98 30.79
CA ALA A 114 -7.07 7.77 31.64
C ALA A 114 -7.84 8.85 32.44
N VAL A 115 -8.82 9.51 31.81
CA VAL A 115 -9.66 10.55 32.43
C VAL A 115 -10.63 9.95 33.46
N GLU A 116 -11.14 8.76 33.20
CA GLU A 116 -11.99 8.02 34.14
C GLU A 116 -11.23 7.75 35.44
N TRP A 117 -9.97 7.29 35.35
CA TRP A 117 -9.09 7.14 36.51
C TRP A 117 -8.82 8.47 37.25
N ALA A 118 -8.74 9.59 36.52
CA ALA A 118 -8.53 10.94 37.08
C ALA A 118 -9.79 11.56 37.69
N GLY A 119 -10.98 10.95 37.47
CA GLY A 119 -12.25 11.40 38.05
C GLY A 119 -12.86 12.67 37.45
N SER A 120 -12.45 13.08 36.22
CA SER A 120 -12.98 14.28 35.55
C SER A 120 -14.17 13.95 34.65
N GLY A 121 -15.39 14.03 35.19
CA GLY A 121 -16.63 13.76 34.45
C GLY A 121 -16.89 14.74 33.29
N GLU A 122 -16.47 16.00 33.45
CA GLU A 122 -16.64 17.02 32.39
C GLU A 122 -15.79 16.70 31.14
N VAL A 123 -14.52 16.39 31.35
CA VAL A 123 -13.62 16.01 30.23
C VAL A 123 -14.06 14.69 29.59
N LEU A 124 -14.55 13.74 30.39
CA LEU A 124 -15.10 12.49 29.88
C LEU A 124 -16.30 12.73 28.96
N ALA A 125 -17.21 13.65 29.33
CA ALA A 125 -18.35 14.00 28.48
C ALA A 125 -17.95 14.65 27.15
N LEU A 126 -16.88 15.45 27.13
CA LEU A 126 -16.31 16.04 25.89
C LEU A 126 -15.72 14.95 25.00
N LEU A 127 -14.93 14.03 25.54
CA LEU A 127 -14.35 12.92 24.81
C LEU A 127 -15.41 11.98 24.24
N GLN A 128 -16.52 11.76 24.94
CA GLN A 128 -17.66 10.98 24.43
C GLN A 128 -18.29 11.63 23.19
N LYS A 129 -18.45 12.97 23.19
CA LYS A 129 -18.94 13.70 22.00
C LYS A 129 -17.97 13.59 20.84
N GLU A 130 -16.67 13.73 21.07
CA GLU A 130 -15.65 13.56 20.04
C GLU A 130 -15.65 12.13 19.47
N LEU A 131 -15.74 11.11 20.32
CA LEU A 131 -15.86 9.72 19.94
C LEU A 131 -17.08 9.46 19.04
N ALA A 132 -18.24 10.01 19.42
CA ALA A 132 -19.45 9.90 18.62
C ALA A 132 -19.29 10.50 17.22
N CYS A 133 -18.67 11.68 17.11
CA CYS A 133 -18.36 12.33 15.84
C CYS A 133 -17.42 11.46 14.97
N VAL A 134 -16.32 10.98 15.56
CA VAL A 134 -15.34 10.13 14.84
C VAL A 134 -15.99 8.83 14.37
N LYS A 135 -16.85 8.20 15.17
CA LYS A 135 -17.59 6.99 14.75
C LYS A 135 -18.59 7.27 13.62
N GLY A 136 -19.27 8.41 13.65
CA GLY A 136 -20.12 8.85 12.53
C GLY A 136 -19.35 8.98 11.23
N LEU A 137 -18.22 9.70 11.25
CA LEU A 137 -17.33 9.85 10.08
C LEU A 137 -16.77 8.50 9.60
N LEU A 138 -16.42 7.58 10.51
CA LEU A 138 -15.99 6.23 10.13
C LEU A 138 -17.09 5.50 9.34
N GLY A 139 -18.34 5.56 9.80
CA GLY A 139 -19.48 4.97 9.10
C GLY A 139 -19.68 5.56 7.70
N GLU A 140 -19.61 6.90 7.57
CA GLU A 140 -19.71 7.58 6.29
C GLU A 140 -18.60 7.20 5.31
N VAL A 141 -17.35 7.17 5.78
CA VAL A 141 -16.20 6.79 4.94
C VAL A 141 -16.31 5.32 4.51
N GLU A 142 -16.73 4.42 5.40
CA GLU A 142 -16.93 3.01 5.08
C GLU A 142 -18.03 2.81 4.04
N ALA A 143 -19.13 3.55 4.14
CA ALA A 143 -20.20 3.53 3.14
C ALA A 143 -19.70 4.03 1.77
N ARG A 144 -18.91 5.12 1.74
CA ARG A 144 -18.30 5.63 0.50
C ARG A 144 -17.31 4.64 -0.13
N ILE A 145 -16.49 3.97 0.69
CA ILE A 145 -15.59 2.91 0.22
C ILE A 145 -16.41 1.77 -0.41
N GLN A 146 -17.50 1.33 0.21
CA GLN A 146 -18.35 0.28 -0.34
C GLN A 146 -19.00 0.71 -1.65
N ALA A 147 -19.56 1.91 -1.71
CA ALA A 147 -20.16 2.46 -2.93
C ALA A 147 -19.12 2.54 -4.07
N LEU A 148 -17.90 2.99 -3.77
CA LEU A 148 -16.84 3.09 -4.76
C LEU A 148 -16.36 1.71 -5.24
N LEU A 149 -16.24 0.73 -4.34
CA LEU A 149 -15.90 -0.66 -4.70
C LEU A 149 -16.98 -1.28 -5.62
N ALA A 150 -18.25 -0.94 -5.44
CA ALA A 150 -19.32 -1.42 -6.31
C ALA A 150 -19.22 -0.86 -7.74
N THR A 151 -18.54 0.26 -7.95
CA THR A 151 -18.26 0.83 -9.28
C THR A 151 -17.00 0.28 -9.93
N LEU A 152 -16.22 -0.54 -9.21
CA LEU A 152 -14.97 -1.15 -9.67
C LEU A 152 -15.21 -2.63 -9.94
N PRO A 153 -15.47 -3.03 -11.21
CA PRO A 153 -15.78 -4.43 -11.53
C PRO A 153 -14.69 -5.42 -11.10
N GLU A 154 -13.43 -4.99 -11.12
CA GLU A 154 -12.28 -5.78 -10.65
C GLU A 154 -12.31 -6.05 -9.13
N ALA A 155 -13.14 -5.37 -8.35
CA ALA A 155 -13.23 -5.59 -6.91
C ALA A 155 -14.02 -6.87 -6.56
N GLU A 156 -14.98 -7.27 -7.39
CA GLU A 156 -15.87 -8.39 -7.12
C GLU A 156 -15.12 -9.73 -7.04
N ALA A 157 -14.27 -10.00 -8.01
CA ALA A 157 -13.54 -11.26 -8.11
C ALA A 157 -12.69 -11.61 -6.86
N PRO A 158 -11.86 -10.71 -6.29
CA PRO A 158 -11.16 -10.99 -5.05
C PRO A 158 -12.07 -11.01 -3.82
N MET A 159 -13.19 -10.25 -3.80
CA MET A 159 -14.14 -10.23 -2.69
C MET A 159 -14.94 -11.53 -2.54
N ALA A 160 -15.01 -12.34 -3.56
CA ALA A 160 -15.59 -13.68 -3.49
C ALA A 160 -14.77 -14.66 -2.61
N LEU A 161 -13.53 -14.30 -2.22
CA LEU A 161 -12.67 -15.13 -1.38
C LEU A 161 -13.01 -14.95 0.11
N PRO A 162 -13.18 -16.04 0.89
CA PRO A 162 -13.35 -15.94 2.33
C PRO A 162 -12.18 -15.17 2.98
N GLY A 163 -12.52 -14.19 3.81
CA GLY A 163 -11.55 -13.29 4.44
C GLY A 163 -11.23 -12.03 3.64
N VAL A 164 -11.80 -11.85 2.45
CA VAL A 164 -11.64 -10.64 1.64
C VAL A 164 -12.95 -9.85 1.67
N GLY A 165 -13.18 -9.14 2.76
CA GLY A 165 -14.26 -8.15 2.82
C GLY A 165 -13.86 -6.80 2.19
N PRO A 166 -14.80 -5.82 2.17
CA PRO A 166 -14.58 -4.50 1.55
C PRO A 166 -13.30 -3.81 1.99
N GLN A 167 -12.95 -3.88 3.27
CA GLN A 167 -11.74 -3.26 3.83
C GLN A 167 -10.44 -3.88 3.29
N VAL A 168 -10.43 -5.20 3.05
CA VAL A 168 -9.24 -5.90 2.51
C VAL A 168 -9.14 -5.64 1.01
N ALA A 169 -10.27 -5.71 0.28
CA ALA A 169 -10.32 -5.42 -1.14
C ALA A 169 -9.90 -3.97 -1.42
N ALA A 170 -10.48 -3.00 -0.70
CA ALA A 170 -10.12 -1.59 -0.82
C ALA A 170 -8.63 -1.35 -0.57
N ALA A 171 -8.06 -1.94 0.49
CA ALA A 171 -6.64 -1.79 0.79
C ALA A 171 -5.73 -2.39 -0.32
N VAL A 172 -6.12 -3.52 -0.90
CA VAL A 172 -5.35 -4.14 -1.99
C VAL A 172 -5.44 -3.30 -3.25
N LEU A 173 -6.64 -2.89 -3.68
CA LEU A 173 -6.82 -2.10 -4.90
C LEU A 173 -6.23 -0.68 -4.78
N ALA A 174 -6.32 -0.06 -3.60
CA ALA A 174 -5.83 1.30 -3.38
C ALA A 174 -4.31 1.39 -3.17
N LEU A 175 -3.69 0.38 -2.54
CA LEU A 175 -2.29 0.45 -2.10
C LEU A 175 -1.34 -0.39 -2.94
N LEU A 176 -1.87 -1.34 -3.73
CA LEU A 176 -1.07 -2.12 -4.66
C LEU A 176 -1.15 -1.47 -6.05
N PRO A 177 -0.01 -1.11 -6.67
CA PRO A 177 -0.01 -0.56 -8.02
C PRO A 177 -0.75 -1.46 -9.02
N PRO A 178 -1.60 -0.90 -9.91
CA PRO A 178 -2.36 -1.70 -10.88
C PRO A 178 -1.47 -2.61 -11.75
N GLU A 179 -0.24 -2.19 -12.06
CA GLU A 179 0.72 -2.98 -12.84
C GLU A 179 1.13 -4.29 -12.15
N LEU A 180 0.84 -4.41 -10.86
CA LEU A 180 1.10 -5.62 -10.08
C LEU A 180 -0.12 -6.52 -9.95
N TRP A 181 -1.29 -6.07 -10.40
CA TRP A 181 -2.50 -6.88 -10.38
C TRP A 181 -2.35 -8.10 -11.28
N GLY A 182 -2.78 -9.24 -10.81
CA GLY A 182 -2.52 -10.52 -11.47
C GLY A 182 -1.09 -11.07 -11.32
N ARG A 183 -0.12 -10.28 -10.83
CA ARG A 183 1.30 -10.68 -10.67
C ARG A 183 1.62 -11.11 -9.24
N ALA A 184 1.13 -12.27 -8.84
CA ALA A 184 1.12 -12.75 -7.46
C ALA A 184 2.47 -12.67 -6.71
N LYS A 185 3.59 -13.03 -7.35
CA LYS A 185 4.92 -12.98 -6.72
C LYS A 185 5.37 -11.53 -6.46
N ARG A 186 5.19 -10.65 -7.45
CA ARG A 186 5.56 -9.22 -7.36
C ARG A 186 4.68 -8.48 -6.36
N ALA A 187 3.37 -8.74 -6.36
CA ALA A 187 2.43 -8.20 -5.39
C ALA A 187 2.80 -8.56 -3.95
N ALA A 188 3.16 -9.83 -3.69
CA ALA A 188 3.58 -10.28 -2.37
C ALA A 188 4.92 -9.65 -1.92
N SER A 189 5.85 -9.46 -2.84
CA SER A 189 7.11 -8.75 -2.59
C SER A 189 6.86 -7.28 -2.27
N TYR A 190 6.04 -6.59 -3.08
CA TYR A 190 5.66 -5.20 -2.86
C TYR A 190 4.93 -5.00 -1.51
N ALA A 191 4.04 -5.92 -1.14
CA ALA A 191 3.38 -5.90 0.16
C ALA A 191 4.32 -6.18 1.34
N GLY A 192 5.58 -6.58 1.08
CA GLY A 192 6.55 -6.93 2.11
C GLY A 192 6.18 -8.19 2.89
N LEU A 193 5.47 -9.13 2.24
CA LEU A 193 5.06 -10.42 2.80
C LEU A 193 6.02 -11.57 2.43
N THR A 194 7.11 -11.28 1.73
CA THR A 194 8.15 -12.25 1.40
C THR A 194 9.23 -12.29 2.47
N PRO A 195 9.82 -13.46 2.75
CA PRO A 195 10.98 -13.55 3.62
C PRO A 195 12.17 -12.85 2.96
N GLU A 196 12.88 -12.05 3.72
CA GLU A 196 14.20 -11.54 3.37
C GLU A 196 15.24 -12.48 3.98
N ARG A 197 16.14 -12.99 3.14
CA ARG A 197 17.27 -13.81 3.57
C ARG A 197 18.53 -12.97 3.46
N GLU A 198 19.21 -12.78 4.55
CA GLU A 198 20.58 -12.31 4.56
C GLU A 198 21.46 -13.55 4.66
N GLU A 199 22.04 -13.95 3.54
CA GLU A 199 23.02 -15.04 3.50
C GLU A 199 24.40 -14.42 3.52
N SER A 200 25.09 -14.49 4.64
CA SER A 200 26.50 -14.17 4.75
C SER A 200 27.29 -15.39 5.22
N GLY A 201 27.93 -16.09 4.29
CA GLY A 201 28.79 -17.23 4.57
C GLY A 201 28.06 -18.46 5.14
N LYS A 202 28.72 -19.19 6.05
CA LYS A 202 28.21 -20.45 6.63
C LYS A 202 27.14 -20.30 7.72
N ARG A 203 26.72 -19.08 8.10
CA ARG A 203 25.66 -18.86 9.10
C ARG A 203 24.31 -18.77 8.43
N VAL A 204 23.44 -19.73 8.72
CA VAL A 204 22.00 -19.66 8.40
C VAL A 204 21.40 -18.57 9.28
N GLU A 205 21.33 -17.33 8.77
CA GLU A 205 20.69 -16.24 9.48
C GLU A 205 19.15 -16.40 9.45
N ARG A 206 18.54 -15.92 10.53
CA ARG A 206 17.09 -16.01 10.72
C ARG A 206 16.37 -15.23 9.62
N SER A 207 15.63 -15.93 8.77
CA SER A 207 14.77 -15.30 7.79
C SER A 207 13.76 -14.38 8.48
N ARG A 208 13.79 -13.10 8.12
CA ARG A 208 12.85 -12.07 8.61
C ARG A 208 11.86 -11.70 7.51
N LEU A 209 10.69 -11.22 7.93
CA LEU A 209 9.74 -10.64 6.98
C LEU A 209 10.32 -9.32 6.45
N SER A 210 10.30 -9.12 5.13
CA SER A 210 10.89 -7.95 4.47
C SER A 210 10.33 -6.62 4.99
N LYS A 211 9.01 -6.52 5.22
CA LYS A 211 8.31 -5.31 5.67
C LYS A 211 8.50 -4.06 4.79
N LYS A 212 9.16 -4.16 3.64
CA LYS A 212 9.48 -3.04 2.74
C LYS A 212 8.28 -2.39 2.05
N GLY A 213 7.08 -2.97 2.15
CA GLY A 213 5.86 -2.44 1.55
C GLY A 213 4.95 -1.69 2.52
N PRO A 214 3.77 -1.24 2.07
CA PRO A 214 2.84 -0.46 2.87
C PRO A 214 2.39 -1.20 4.14
N PRO A 215 2.60 -0.65 5.35
CA PRO A 215 2.20 -1.31 6.61
C PRO A 215 0.69 -1.56 6.70
N LEU A 216 -0.11 -0.64 6.20
CA LEU A 216 -1.57 -0.75 6.19
C LEU A 216 -2.03 -1.94 5.37
N LEU A 217 -1.48 -2.16 4.17
CA LEU A 217 -1.80 -3.31 3.33
C LEU A 217 -1.53 -4.63 4.06
N ARG A 218 -0.34 -4.75 4.70
CA ARG A 218 0.00 -5.95 5.48
C ARG A 218 -0.95 -6.19 6.64
N ARG A 219 -1.35 -5.13 7.36
CA ARG A 219 -2.29 -5.23 8.48
C ARG A 219 -3.67 -5.69 8.02
N LYS A 220 -4.20 -5.13 6.93
CA LYS A 220 -5.50 -5.54 6.37
C LYS A 220 -5.46 -6.99 5.88
N LEU A 221 -4.40 -7.39 5.19
CA LEU A 221 -4.21 -8.78 4.77
C LEU A 221 -4.06 -9.75 5.94
N TYR A 222 -3.41 -9.34 7.03
CA TYR A 222 -3.33 -10.14 8.26
C TYR A 222 -4.71 -10.33 8.90
N MET A 223 -5.53 -9.28 8.96
CA MET A 223 -6.91 -9.39 9.46
C MET A 223 -7.76 -10.29 8.55
N GLY A 224 -7.65 -10.15 7.24
CA GLY A 224 -8.29 -11.04 6.28
C GLY A 224 -7.85 -12.49 6.46
N ALA A 225 -6.57 -12.73 6.74
CA ALA A 225 -6.05 -14.08 7.00
C ALA A 225 -6.66 -14.72 8.26
N LEU A 226 -6.92 -13.94 9.32
CA LEU A 226 -7.63 -14.44 10.52
C LEU A 226 -9.03 -14.93 10.19
N VAL A 227 -9.76 -14.17 9.35
CA VAL A 227 -11.10 -14.55 8.89
C VAL A 227 -11.02 -15.76 7.94
N ALA A 228 -10.07 -15.76 7.01
CA ALA A 228 -9.88 -16.86 6.06
C ALA A 228 -9.59 -18.19 6.76
N VAL A 229 -8.77 -18.20 7.83
CA VAL A 229 -8.52 -19.42 8.63
C VAL A 229 -9.80 -19.97 9.29
N ARG A 230 -10.76 -19.10 9.63
CA ARG A 230 -12.05 -19.51 10.23
C ARG A 230 -13.04 -20.06 9.22
N HIS A 231 -13.09 -19.45 8.03
CA HIS A 231 -14.17 -19.66 7.05
C HIS A 231 -13.75 -20.41 5.78
N ASP A 232 -12.44 -20.55 5.50
CA ASP A 232 -11.93 -21.29 4.35
C ASP A 232 -11.22 -22.57 4.82
N PRO A 233 -11.77 -23.78 4.51
CA PRO A 233 -11.18 -25.06 4.93
C PRO A 233 -9.74 -25.25 4.42
N GLU A 234 -9.42 -24.78 3.20
CA GLU A 234 -8.08 -24.89 2.62
C GLU A 234 -7.07 -24.00 3.38
N MET A 235 -7.47 -22.76 3.71
CA MET A 235 -6.63 -21.85 4.49
C MET A 235 -6.44 -22.35 5.92
N ARG A 236 -7.47 -22.94 6.50
CA ARG A 236 -7.40 -23.60 7.82
C ARG A 236 -6.42 -24.75 7.81
N ALA A 237 -6.55 -25.67 6.87
CA ALA A 237 -5.65 -26.81 6.72
C ALA A 237 -4.19 -26.35 6.50
N PHE A 238 -3.97 -25.31 5.67
CA PHE A 238 -2.66 -24.72 5.46
C PHE A 238 -2.08 -24.13 6.76
N TYR A 239 -2.88 -23.41 7.53
CA TYR A 239 -2.47 -22.83 8.81
C TYR A 239 -2.05 -23.91 9.80
N HIS A 240 -2.87 -24.94 10.01
CA HIS A 240 -2.56 -26.04 10.94
C HIS A 240 -1.31 -26.84 10.50
N ARG A 241 -1.14 -27.10 9.20
CA ARG A 241 0.08 -27.71 8.66
C ARG A 241 1.34 -26.91 8.97
N LEU A 242 1.26 -25.56 8.99
CA LEU A 242 2.39 -24.74 9.39
C LEU A 242 2.68 -24.81 10.87
N LEU A 243 1.65 -24.88 11.72
CA LEU A 243 1.80 -25.07 13.17
C LEU A 243 2.42 -26.42 13.49
N SER A 244 1.97 -27.51 12.86
CA SER A 244 2.54 -28.85 13.04
C SER A 244 4.01 -28.94 12.62
N ARG A 245 4.47 -28.07 11.73
CA ARG A 245 5.88 -27.91 11.34
C ARG A 245 6.66 -26.94 12.24
N GLY A 246 6.14 -26.61 13.43
CA GLY A 246 6.81 -25.77 14.42
C GLY A 246 6.80 -24.26 14.15
N LYS A 247 5.98 -23.77 13.20
CA LYS A 247 5.84 -22.33 13.00
C LYS A 247 5.03 -21.69 14.13
N ARG A 248 5.45 -20.52 14.61
CA ARG A 248 4.67 -19.75 15.59
C ARG A 248 3.36 -19.25 14.96
N LYS A 249 2.29 -19.10 15.75
CA LYS A 249 0.96 -18.63 15.32
C LYS A 249 1.02 -17.39 14.41
N LYS A 250 1.75 -16.34 14.81
CA LYS A 250 1.95 -15.13 13.99
C LYS A 250 2.63 -15.42 12.64
N GLN A 251 3.64 -16.28 12.62
CA GLN A 251 4.33 -16.64 11.37
C GLN A 251 3.42 -17.42 10.43
N ALA A 252 2.62 -18.34 10.96
CA ALA A 252 1.65 -19.10 10.19
C ALA A 252 0.57 -18.17 9.59
N LEU A 253 0.04 -17.21 10.38
CA LEU A 253 -0.94 -16.22 9.88
C LEU A 253 -0.36 -15.31 8.81
N VAL A 254 0.90 -14.88 8.92
CA VAL A 254 1.56 -14.09 7.86
C VAL A 254 1.71 -14.92 6.58
N ALA A 255 1.99 -16.22 6.67
CA ALA A 255 2.02 -17.09 5.51
C ALA A 255 0.62 -17.29 4.88
N VAL A 256 -0.44 -17.34 5.70
CA VAL A 256 -1.83 -17.33 5.21
C VAL A 256 -2.14 -16.00 4.51
N ALA A 257 -1.75 -14.84 5.08
CA ALA A 257 -1.93 -13.53 4.45
C ALA A 257 -1.22 -13.43 3.08
N HIS A 258 0.00 -13.98 2.99
CA HIS A 258 0.72 -14.11 1.72
C HIS A 258 -0.05 -14.99 0.72
N LYS A 259 -0.58 -16.16 1.16
CA LYS A 259 -1.37 -17.05 0.31
C LYS A 259 -2.68 -16.38 -0.12
N LEU A 260 -3.35 -15.67 0.79
CA LEU A 260 -4.57 -14.92 0.50
C LEU A 260 -4.34 -13.86 -0.59
N LEU A 261 -3.31 -13.01 -0.45
CA LEU A 261 -2.95 -12.04 -1.48
C LEU A 261 -2.68 -12.72 -2.83
N ARG A 262 -1.97 -13.84 -2.85
CA ARG A 262 -1.73 -14.57 -4.10
C ARG A 262 -3.02 -15.09 -4.74
N ARG A 263 -3.99 -15.55 -3.96
CA ARG A 263 -5.31 -15.96 -4.47
C ARG A 263 -6.08 -14.76 -5.03
N MET A 264 -6.07 -13.61 -4.33
CA MET A 264 -6.64 -12.36 -4.85
C MET A 264 -6.03 -11.99 -6.20
N MET A 265 -4.69 -12.07 -6.33
CA MET A 265 -4.03 -11.82 -7.61
C MET A 265 -4.41 -12.84 -8.69
N GLY A 266 -4.66 -14.09 -8.32
CA GLY A 266 -5.19 -15.11 -9.23
C GLY A 266 -6.55 -14.70 -9.78
N ARG A 267 -7.48 -14.29 -8.90
CA ARG A 267 -8.82 -13.83 -9.29
C ARG A 267 -8.79 -12.59 -10.19
N LEU A 268 -7.92 -11.61 -9.87
CA LEU A 268 -7.73 -10.45 -10.73
C LEU A 268 -7.17 -10.82 -12.11
N ARG A 269 -6.25 -11.76 -12.18
CA ARG A 269 -5.71 -12.24 -13.47
C ARG A 269 -6.80 -12.94 -14.30
N GLU A 270 -7.62 -13.78 -13.68
CA GLU A 270 -8.76 -14.45 -14.33
C GLU A 270 -9.76 -13.41 -14.85
N TYR A 271 -10.11 -12.42 -14.04
CA TYR A 271 -10.98 -11.32 -14.43
C TYR A 271 -10.48 -10.60 -15.69
N TYR A 272 -9.22 -10.16 -15.72
CA TYR A 272 -8.67 -9.46 -16.89
C TYR A 272 -8.51 -10.36 -18.11
N ALA A 273 -8.20 -11.64 -17.94
CA ALA A 273 -8.17 -12.58 -19.05
C ALA A 273 -9.56 -12.70 -19.72
N THR A 274 -10.62 -12.81 -18.92
CA THR A 274 -12.00 -12.89 -19.44
C THR A 274 -12.40 -11.59 -20.16
N GLN A 275 -11.99 -10.41 -19.68
CA GLN A 275 -12.29 -9.14 -20.35
C GLN A 275 -11.60 -9.03 -21.72
N LEU A 276 -10.35 -9.49 -21.82
CA LEU A 276 -9.63 -9.53 -23.11
C LEU A 276 -10.31 -10.45 -24.12
N ASP A 277 -10.79 -11.63 -23.69
CA ASP A 277 -11.50 -12.59 -24.54
C ASP A 277 -12.87 -12.04 -25.02
N GLN A 278 -13.49 -11.15 -24.23
CA GLN A 278 -14.77 -10.51 -24.58
C GLN A 278 -14.61 -9.23 -25.40
N GLY A 279 -13.40 -8.81 -25.75
CA GLY A 279 -13.13 -7.62 -26.56
C GLY A 279 -13.46 -6.28 -25.87
N VAL A 280 -13.55 -6.25 -24.54
CA VAL A 280 -13.93 -5.10 -23.70
C VAL A 280 -12.71 -4.37 -23.12
N ALA A 281 -11.50 -4.69 -23.56
CA ALA A 281 -10.25 -4.09 -23.07
C ALA A 281 -9.75 -2.97 -23.98
#